data_1ebf38ab1d4876b60de6f1e0edce450c
#
_entry.id   1ebf38ab1d4876b60de6f1e0edce450c
#
_cell.length_a   1.000
_cell.length_b   1.000
_cell.length_c   1.000
_cell.angle_alpha   90.00
_cell.angle_beta   90.00
_cell.angle_gamma   90.00
#
_symmetry.space_group_name_H-M   'P 1'
#
loop_
_entity.id
_entity.type
_entity.pdbx_description
1 polymer ?
#
loop_
_entity_poly.entity_id
_entity_poly.type
_entity_poly.pdbx_seq_one_letter_code
_entity_poly.pdbx_strand_id
1 'polypeptide(L)'
;DEAHMIPTGGSGGEGMYRQFLADAKVVNPNVRLVGLTATPYRMTSGTICGPAPDHLLNHVCYEVGVRELIVQGYLCPLVTKAGRRKADTSGLHIRAGEFIAGEVEALMDDDALVQSACREILEQTHDRHSVLIFAAGVKHALHVQRILEELGHKCGFICGETLPFERDKTLNDFKNGDLKYLVNVNVLTTGF
;
A
#
# COMPACT_ATOMS: atom_id res chain seq x y z
N ASP A 1 -2.21 10.33 -11.75
CA ASP A 1 -2.51 9.65 -10.50
C ASP A 1 -1.24 9.41 -9.70
N GLU A 2 -1.36 9.21 -8.37
CA GLU A 2 -0.23 9.02 -7.45
C GLU A 2 0.87 10.08 -7.59
N ALA A 3 0.45 11.34 -7.67
CA ALA A 3 1.35 12.47 -7.92
C ALA A 3 2.48 12.62 -6.89
N HIS A 4 2.29 12.04 -5.69
CA HIS A 4 3.33 11.99 -4.66
C HIS A 4 4.54 11.13 -5.06
N MET A 5 4.40 10.24 -6.06
CA MET A 5 5.51 9.44 -6.59
C MET A 5 6.47 10.23 -7.49
N ILE A 6 6.09 11.43 -7.98
CA ILE A 6 6.97 12.26 -8.80
C ILE A 6 8.12 12.79 -7.93
N PRO A 7 9.40 12.51 -8.28
CA PRO A 7 10.53 12.96 -7.48
C PRO A 7 10.59 14.48 -7.36
N THR A 8 10.84 15.01 -6.16
CA THR A 8 11.23 16.41 -5.97
C THR A 8 12.63 16.60 -6.57
N GLY A 9 12.87 17.75 -7.20
CA GLY A 9 14.19 18.08 -7.75
C GLY A 9 15.25 18.09 -6.65
N GLY A 10 16.23 17.22 -6.76
CA GLY A 10 17.37 17.10 -5.85
C GLY A 10 18.58 16.60 -6.61
N SER A 11 19.75 16.58 -6.01
CA SER A 11 21.10 16.38 -6.55
C SER A 11 21.38 15.08 -7.34
N GLY A 12 20.39 14.45 -7.93
CA GLY A 12 20.47 13.19 -8.68
C GLY A 12 20.04 13.22 -10.14
N GLY A 13 19.87 14.41 -10.73
CA GLY A 13 19.42 14.56 -12.13
C GLY A 13 17.90 14.76 -12.28
N GLU A 14 17.50 15.28 -13.43
CA GLU A 14 16.08 15.41 -13.78
C GLU A 14 15.49 14.00 -14.01
N GLY A 15 14.66 13.55 -13.08
CA GLY A 15 13.98 12.27 -13.23
C GLY A 15 13.09 12.24 -14.49
N MET A 16 12.81 11.05 -15.00
CA MET A 16 12.04 10.80 -16.23
C MET A 16 10.76 11.66 -16.34
N TYR A 17 10.03 11.85 -15.24
CA TYR A 17 8.83 12.68 -15.21
C TYR A 17 9.09 14.16 -15.50
N ARG A 18 10.19 14.72 -14.97
CA ARG A 18 10.56 16.13 -15.22
C ARG A 18 10.99 16.33 -16.64
N GLN A 19 11.80 15.41 -17.18
CA GLN A 19 12.20 15.43 -18.58
C GLN A 19 10.98 15.35 -19.50
N PHE A 20 10.09 14.39 -19.28
CA PHE A 20 8.83 14.27 -20.04
C PHE A 20 8.01 15.56 -20.03
N LEU A 21 7.89 16.22 -18.87
CA LEU A 21 7.14 17.46 -18.76
C LEU A 21 7.85 18.63 -19.45
N ALA A 22 9.18 18.67 -19.43
CA ALA A 22 9.96 19.65 -20.17
C ALA A 22 9.74 19.48 -21.69
N ASP A 23 9.84 18.26 -22.19
CA ASP A 23 9.59 17.95 -23.60
C ASP A 23 8.15 18.25 -24.03
N ALA A 24 7.19 17.92 -23.17
CA ALA A 24 5.77 18.24 -23.42
C ALA A 24 5.53 19.76 -23.54
N LYS A 25 6.22 20.58 -22.74
CA LYS A 25 6.15 22.05 -22.83
C LYS A 25 6.79 22.61 -24.11
N VAL A 26 7.80 21.95 -24.65
CA VAL A 26 8.38 22.31 -25.94
C VAL A 26 7.35 22.12 -27.07
N VAL A 27 6.62 20.99 -27.03
CA VAL A 27 5.58 20.69 -28.03
C VAL A 27 4.34 21.56 -27.83
N ASN A 28 3.91 21.77 -26.59
CA ASN A 28 2.76 22.60 -26.24
C ASN A 28 3.08 23.48 -25.02
N PRO A 29 3.45 24.76 -25.23
CA PRO A 29 3.74 25.69 -24.13
C PRO A 29 2.59 25.91 -23.14
N ASN A 30 1.35 25.59 -23.54
CA ASN A 30 0.15 25.73 -22.71
C ASN A 30 -0.21 24.45 -21.93
N VAL A 31 0.64 23.40 -21.97
CA VAL A 31 0.39 22.18 -21.21
C VAL A 31 0.21 22.48 -19.72
N ARG A 32 -0.79 21.86 -19.11
CA ARG A 32 -1.08 21.94 -17.67
C ARG A 32 -0.84 20.58 -17.03
N LEU A 33 -0.26 20.60 -15.84
CA LEU A 33 -0.07 19.41 -15.02
C LEU A 33 -1.14 19.38 -13.93
N VAL A 34 -1.92 18.31 -13.88
CA VAL A 34 -2.87 18.04 -12.80
C VAL A 34 -2.41 16.77 -12.09
N GLY A 35 -2.13 16.86 -10.80
CA GLY A 35 -1.75 15.73 -9.94
C GLY A 35 -2.93 15.30 -9.08
N LEU A 36 -3.18 13.99 -9.03
CA LEU A 36 -4.13 13.36 -8.10
C LEU A 36 -3.35 12.51 -7.11
N THR A 37 -3.65 12.60 -5.83
CA THR A 37 -3.03 11.79 -4.79
C THR A 37 -3.86 11.78 -3.51
N ALA A 38 -3.86 10.66 -2.80
CA ALA A 38 -4.41 10.56 -1.45
C ALA A 38 -3.43 11.04 -0.37
N THR A 39 -2.13 11.13 -0.70
CA THR A 39 -1.06 11.50 0.24
C THR A 39 -0.19 12.61 -0.36
N PRO A 40 -0.57 13.90 -0.21
CA PRO A 40 0.12 15.02 -0.84
C PRO A 40 1.45 15.39 -0.17
N TYR A 41 2.12 14.44 0.45
CA TYR A 41 3.39 14.64 1.16
C TYR A 41 4.30 13.42 1.01
N ARG A 42 5.59 13.64 1.26
CA ARG A 42 6.62 12.61 1.38
C ARG A 42 7.30 12.70 2.73
N MET A 43 7.68 11.54 3.28
CA MET A 43 8.37 11.45 4.57
C MET A 43 9.68 12.28 4.60
N THR A 44 10.40 12.34 3.48
CA THR A 44 11.73 12.97 3.40
C THR A 44 11.70 14.42 2.92
N SER A 45 10.73 14.82 2.09
CA SER A 45 10.71 16.14 1.44
C SER A 45 9.47 17.01 1.79
N GLY A 46 8.58 16.50 2.64
CA GLY A 46 7.36 17.22 3.03
C GLY A 46 6.31 17.28 1.93
N THR A 47 5.58 18.37 1.83
CA THR A 47 4.47 18.54 0.87
C THR A 47 4.99 18.54 -0.57
N ILE A 48 4.22 17.88 -1.47
CA ILE A 48 4.56 17.80 -2.90
C ILE A 48 4.09 19.03 -3.70
N CYS A 49 3.27 19.88 -3.08
CA CYS A 49 2.68 21.06 -3.67
C CYS A 49 3.10 22.30 -2.88
N GLY A 50 3.58 23.35 -3.58
CA GLY A 50 4.00 24.58 -2.92
C GLY A 50 4.67 25.56 -3.88
N PRO A 51 5.00 26.76 -3.37
CA PRO A 51 5.55 27.84 -4.19
C PRO A 51 7.05 27.67 -4.51
N ALA A 52 7.74 26.71 -3.92
CA ALA A 52 9.17 26.53 -4.14
C ALA A 52 9.47 26.11 -5.60
N PRO A 53 10.59 26.58 -6.19
CA PRO A 53 10.89 26.32 -7.60
C PRO A 53 11.08 24.85 -7.96
N ASP A 54 11.41 24.02 -7.00
CA ASP A 54 11.58 22.57 -7.15
C ASP A 54 10.24 21.82 -7.14
N HIS A 55 9.13 22.46 -6.73
CA HIS A 55 7.81 21.87 -6.82
C HIS A 55 7.27 21.93 -8.25
N LEU A 56 6.84 20.79 -8.77
CA LEU A 56 6.13 20.71 -10.07
C LEU A 56 4.67 21.12 -9.95
N LEU A 57 4.07 20.88 -8.78
CA LEU A 57 2.70 21.24 -8.45
C LEU A 57 2.75 22.46 -7.52
N ASN A 58 2.12 23.55 -7.89
CA ASN A 58 2.22 24.83 -7.20
C ASN A 58 0.94 25.26 -6.46
N HIS A 59 -0.16 24.60 -6.72
CA HIS A 59 -1.47 24.94 -6.14
C HIS A 59 -2.33 23.69 -5.92
N VAL A 60 -3.00 23.63 -4.77
CA VAL A 60 -4.04 22.64 -4.49
C VAL A 60 -5.36 23.17 -4.98
N CYS A 61 -5.91 22.54 -6.03
CA CYS A 61 -7.17 22.96 -6.65
C CYS A 61 -8.39 22.47 -5.88
N TYR A 62 -8.28 21.27 -5.30
CA TYR A 62 -9.36 20.62 -4.58
C TYR A 62 -8.80 19.64 -3.56
N GLU A 63 -9.44 19.59 -2.40
CA GLU A 63 -9.12 18.66 -1.33
C GLU A 63 -10.42 18.14 -0.72
N VAL A 64 -10.48 16.84 -0.44
CA VAL A 64 -11.59 16.20 0.27
C VAL A 64 -11.05 15.29 1.35
N GLY A 65 -11.56 15.43 2.57
CA GLY A 65 -11.12 14.65 3.72
C GLY A 65 -11.72 13.24 3.76
N VAL A 66 -10.99 12.29 4.34
CA VAL A 66 -11.46 10.90 4.56
C VAL A 66 -12.80 10.87 5.30
N ARG A 67 -12.98 11.73 6.32
CA ARG A 67 -14.23 11.82 7.08
C ARG A 67 -15.42 12.22 6.20
N GLU A 68 -15.22 13.17 5.31
CA GLU A 68 -16.24 13.62 4.36
C GLU A 68 -16.64 12.48 3.42
N LEU A 69 -15.65 11.76 2.88
CA LEU A 69 -15.89 10.61 2.00
C LEU A 69 -16.62 9.45 2.72
N ILE A 70 -16.35 9.24 4.01
CA ILE A 70 -17.10 8.29 4.83
C ILE A 70 -18.56 8.74 5.00
N VAL A 71 -18.79 10.01 5.32
CA VAL A 71 -20.15 10.56 5.50
C VAL A 71 -20.94 10.49 4.20
N GLN A 72 -20.29 10.73 3.06
CA GLN A 72 -20.90 10.63 1.72
C GLN A 72 -21.08 9.18 1.23
N GLY A 73 -20.57 8.18 1.95
CA GLY A 73 -20.69 6.76 1.61
C GLY A 73 -19.71 6.26 0.55
N TYR A 74 -18.71 7.06 0.15
CA TYR A 74 -17.65 6.63 -0.76
C TYR A 74 -16.59 5.75 -0.08
N LEU A 75 -16.37 5.94 1.21
CA LEU A 75 -15.49 5.12 2.02
C LEU A 75 -16.26 4.50 3.19
N CYS A 76 -15.86 3.28 3.59
CA CYS A 76 -16.40 2.64 4.78
C CYS A 76 -15.84 3.26 6.06
N PRO A 77 -16.57 3.20 7.18
CA PRO A 77 -16.04 3.61 8.48
C PRO A 77 -14.80 2.81 8.85
N LEU A 78 -13.78 3.51 9.38
CA LEU A 78 -12.54 2.91 9.83
C LEU A 78 -12.60 2.63 11.33
N VAL A 79 -12.21 1.42 11.74
CA VAL A 79 -12.02 1.03 13.12
C VAL A 79 -10.58 0.54 13.29
N THR A 80 -9.76 1.33 13.95
CA THR A 80 -8.36 0.96 14.22
C THR A 80 -8.30 -0.04 15.38
N LYS A 81 -7.59 -1.13 15.18
CA LYS A 81 -7.28 -2.14 16.19
C LYS A 81 -5.77 -2.22 16.36
N ALA A 82 -5.30 -2.15 17.59
CA ALA A 82 -3.90 -2.42 17.91
C ALA A 82 -3.71 -3.93 18.12
N GLY A 83 -2.67 -4.51 17.53
CA GLY A 83 -2.29 -5.90 17.77
C GLY A 83 -1.87 -6.12 19.23
N ARG A 84 -2.13 -7.31 19.77
CA ARG A 84 -1.75 -7.72 21.12
C ARG A 84 -0.23 -7.83 21.26
N ARG A 85 0.44 -8.32 20.24
CA ARG A 85 1.88 -8.34 20.13
C ARG A 85 2.38 -7.23 19.21
N LYS A 86 3.52 -6.66 19.55
CA LYS A 86 4.19 -5.62 18.76
C LYS A 86 5.57 -6.11 18.39
N ALA A 87 5.96 -5.91 17.14
CA ALA A 87 7.35 -6.08 16.72
C ALA A 87 8.19 -4.90 17.23
N ASP A 88 9.41 -5.17 17.67
CA ASP A 88 10.38 -4.12 18.00
C ASP A 88 11.07 -3.64 16.72
N THR A 89 10.67 -2.48 16.25
CA THR A 89 11.20 -1.86 15.01
C THR A 89 12.47 -1.03 15.23
N SER A 90 12.98 -0.94 16.46
CA SER A 90 14.13 -0.09 16.80
C SER A 90 15.42 -0.49 16.10
N GLY A 91 15.56 -1.76 15.72
CA GLY A 91 16.72 -2.29 14.99
C GLY A 91 16.63 -2.20 13.47
N LEU A 92 15.53 -1.67 12.89
CA LEU A 92 15.38 -1.57 11.45
C LEU A 92 16.15 -0.39 10.88
N HIS A 93 16.82 -0.61 9.74
CA HIS A 93 17.53 0.43 9.02
C HIS A 93 16.65 1.10 7.96
N ILE A 94 16.93 2.39 7.73
CA ILE A 94 16.24 3.21 6.73
C ILE A 94 17.15 3.41 5.53
N ARG A 95 16.63 3.16 4.33
CA ARG A 95 17.28 3.42 3.06
C ARG A 95 16.33 4.18 2.14
N ALA A 96 16.78 5.31 1.59
CA ALA A 96 15.97 6.17 0.72
C ALA A 96 14.62 6.64 1.33
N GLY A 97 14.58 6.79 2.67
CA GLY A 97 13.38 7.26 3.39
C GLY A 97 12.39 6.17 3.81
N GLU A 98 12.70 4.89 3.51
CA GLU A 98 11.86 3.74 3.87
C GLU A 98 12.69 2.68 4.60
N PHE A 99 12.03 1.85 5.39
CA PHE A 99 12.68 0.68 6.00
C PHE A 99 13.15 -0.31 4.93
N ILE A 100 14.27 -0.98 5.18
CA ILE A 100 14.77 -2.02 4.28
C ILE A 100 13.79 -3.20 4.29
N ALA A 101 13.15 -3.46 3.15
CA ALA A 101 12.06 -4.44 3.03
C ALA A 101 12.43 -5.84 3.55
N GLY A 102 13.65 -6.30 3.28
CA GLY A 102 14.12 -7.61 3.77
C GLY A 102 14.26 -7.69 5.29
N GLU A 103 14.61 -6.58 5.95
CA GLU A 103 14.68 -6.51 7.42
C GLU A 103 13.29 -6.51 8.03
N VAL A 104 12.35 -5.76 7.41
CA VAL A 104 10.93 -5.76 7.82
C VAL A 104 10.32 -7.15 7.65
N GLU A 105 10.56 -7.82 6.52
CA GLU A 105 10.07 -9.18 6.31
C GLU A 105 10.62 -10.13 7.36
N ALA A 106 11.93 -10.11 7.62
CA ALA A 106 12.56 -10.98 8.63
C ALA A 106 12.02 -10.74 10.04
N LEU A 107 11.77 -9.47 10.41
CA LEU A 107 11.18 -9.11 11.69
C LEU A 107 9.73 -9.58 11.83
N MET A 108 8.93 -9.42 10.77
CA MET A 108 7.51 -9.76 10.77
C MET A 108 7.25 -11.27 10.61
N ASP A 109 8.23 -12.02 10.09
CA ASP A 109 8.17 -13.47 9.90
C ASP A 109 8.50 -14.27 11.18
N ASP A 110 8.45 -13.63 12.34
CA ASP A 110 8.54 -14.31 13.65
C ASP A 110 7.31 -15.17 13.91
N ASP A 111 7.53 -16.46 14.24
CA ASP A 111 6.46 -17.44 14.41
C ASP A 111 5.44 -17.02 15.47
N ALA A 112 5.88 -16.46 16.59
CA ALA A 112 5.00 -16.03 17.66
C ALA A 112 4.21 -14.77 17.31
N LEU A 113 4.77 -13.87 16.50
CA LEU A 113 4.05 -12.71 15.96
C LEU A 113 2.99 -13.15 14.96
N VAL A 114 3.35 -14.00 13.99
CA VAL A 114 2.43 -14.49 12.95
C VAL A 114 1.29 -15.28 13.58
N GLN A 115 1.56 -16.20 14.49
CA GLN A 115 0.51 -16.97 15.18
C GLN A 115 -0.44 -16.05 15.99
N SER A 116 0.10 -15.07 16.71
CA SER A 116 -0.72 -14.11 17.45
C SER A 116 -1.60 -13.29 16.52
N ALA A 117 -1.02 -12.76 15.43
CA ALA A 117 -1.74 -11.97 14.44
C ALA A 117 -2.86 -12.77 13.75
N CYS A 118 -2.59 -14.02 13.33
CA CYS A 118 -3.60 -14.88 12.71
C CYS A 118 -4.77 -15.15 13.63
N ARG A 119 -4.52 -15.46 14.93
CA ARG A 119 -5.60 -15.64 15.91
C ARG A 119 -6.42 -14.38 16.09
N GLU A 120 -5.78 -13.20 16.20
CA GLU A 120 -6.47 -11.92 16.30
C GLU A 120 -7.30 -11.60 15.04
N ILE A 121 -6.77 -11.90 13.84
CA ILE A 121 -7.51 -11.76 12.58
C ILE A 121 -8.78 -12.60 12.64
N LEU A 122 -8.70 -13.87 13.03
CA LEU A 122 -9.87 -14.74 13.12
C LEU A 122 -10.90 -14.23 14.11
N GLU A 123 -10.47 -13.79 15.30
CA GLU A 123 -11.34 -13.23 16.34
C GLU A 123 -12.04 -11.95 15.88
N GLN A 124 -11.32 -11.04 15.21
CA GLN A 124 -11.81 -9.71 14.83
C GLN A 124 -12.63 -9.71 13.54
N THR A 125 -12.54 -10.79 12.75
CA THR A 125 -13.18 -10.87 11.43
C THR A 125 -14.17 -12.01 11.30
N HIS A 126 -14.65 -12.57 12.42
CA HIS A 126 -15.59 -13.68 12.40
C HIS A 126 -16.89 -13.35 11.63
N ASP A 127 -17.34 -12.09 11.71
CA ASP A 127 -18.52 -11.52 11.07
C ASP A 127 -18.27 -10.96 9.66
N ARG A 128 -17.03 -11.05 9.13
CA ARG A 128 -16.65 -10.51 7.83
C ARG A 128 -16.75 -11.59 6.74
N HIS A 129 -17.19 -11.17 5.56
CA HIS A 129 -17.24 -12.03 4.38
C HIS A 129 -15.88 -12.18 3.72
N SER A 130 -15.11 -11.10 3.67
CA SER A 130 -13.81 -11.04 3.00
C SER A 130 -12.80 -10.30 3.85
N VAL A 131 -11.58 -10.83 3.93
CA VAL A 131 -10.46 -10.29 4.71
C VAL A 131 -9.22 -10.25 3.84
N LEU A 132 -8.75 -9.03 3.53
CA LEU A 132 -7.52 -8.80 2.78
C LEU A 132 -6.37 -8.55 3.75
N ILE A 133 -5.27 -9.28 3.57
CA ILE A 133 -4.08 -9.22 4.43
C ILE A 133 -2.90 -8.75 3.60
N PHE A 134 -2.22 -7.70 4.06
CA PHE A 134 -1.00 -7.16 3.43
C PHE A 134 0.21 -7.66 4.21
N ALA A 135 1.03 -8.48 3.57
CA ALA A 135 2.22 -9.05 4.18
C ALA A 135 3.48 -8.23 3.81
N ALA A 136 4.48 -8.27 4.69
CA ALA A 136 5.72 -7.54 4.53
C ALA A 136 6.62 -8.10 3.41
N GLY A 137 6.44 -9.36 3.04
CA GLY A 137 7.18 -10.03 1.96
C GLY A 137 6.60 -11.41 1.69
N VAL A 138 7.17 -12.11 0.69
CA VAL A 138 6.65 -13.40 0.21
C VAL A 138 6.75 -14.49 1.27
N LYS A 139 7.87 -14.58 2.00
CA LYS A 139 8.06 -15.57 3.07
C LYS A 139 7.04 -15.37 4.18
N HIS A 140 6.91 -14.12 4.65
CA HIS A 140 5.92 -13.74 5.66
C HIS A 140 4.49 -14.04 5.17
N ALA A 141 4.16 -13.77 3.91
CA ALA A 141 2.84 -14.06 3.34
C ALA A 141 2.50 -15.56 3.36
N LEU A 142 3.44 -16.40 2.91
CA LEU A 142 3.29 -17.87 2.92
C LEU A 142 3.20 -18.41 4.35
N HIS A 143 3.91 -17.81 5.30
CA HIS A 143 3.80 -18.15 6.70
C HIS A 143 2.40 -17.83 7.26
N VAL A 144 1.88 -16.65 7.00
CA VAL A 144 0.50 -16.26 7.38
C VAL A 144 -0.52 -17.21 6.75
N GLN A 145 -0.38 -17.51 5.46
CA GLN A 145 -1.26 -18.47 4.77
C GLN A 145 -1.25 -19.82 5.47
N ARG A 146 -0.06 -20.39 5.70
CA ARG A 146 0.11 -21.69 6.38
C ARG A 146 -0.56 -21.72 7.75
N ILE A 147 -0.35 -20.68 8.58
CA ILE A 147 -0.97 -20.64 9.92
C ILE A 147 -2.49 -20.54 9.85
N LEU A 148 -3.05 -19.75 8.92
CA LEU A 148 -4.51 -19.68 8.74
C LEU A 148 -5.08 -21.02 8.29
N GLU A 149 -4.39 -21.75 7.41
CA GLU A 149 -4.80 -23.09 6.95
C GLU A 149 -4.70 -24.14 8.07
N GLU A 150 -3.64 -24.09 8.90
CA GLU A 150 -3.51 -24.95 10.10
C GLU A 150 -4.63 -24.69 11.12
N LEU A 151 -5.14 -23.45 11.18
CA LEU A 151 -6.29 -23.07 12.01
C LEU A 151 -7.65 -23.41 11.36
N GLY A 152 -7.63 -24.10 10.21
CA GLY A 152 -8.84 -24.60 9.53
C GLY A 152 -9.50 -23.62 8.55
N HIS A 153 -8.81 -22.56 8.15
CA HIS A 153 -9.34 -21.52 7.26
C HIS A 153 -8.63 -21.51 5.90
N LYS A 154 -9.40 -21.64 4.82
CA LYS A 154 -8.85 -21.47 3.47
C LYS A 154 -8.30 -20.05 3.28
N CYS A 155 -7.09 -19.93 2.77
CA CYS A 155 -6.42 -18.67 2.54
C CYS A 155 -5.77 -18.64 1.17
N GLY A 156 -6.12 -17.66 0.33
CA GLY A 156 -5.45 -17.39 -0.94
C GLY A 156 -4.18 -16.59 -0.75
N PHE A 157 -3.29 -16.70 -1.71
CA PHE A 157 -2.05 -15.93 -1.78
C PHE A 157 -1.84 -15.35 -3.17
N ILE A 158 -1.45 -14.07 -3.24
CA ILE A 158 -1.10 -13.37 -4.48
C ILE A 158 0.15 -12.52 -4.26
N CYS A 159 1.11 -12.63 -5.19
CA CYS A 159 2.30 -11.77 -5.25
C CYS A 159 2.59 -11.34 -6.70
N GLY A 160 3.67 -10.58 -6.89
CA GLY A 160 4.08 -10.12 -8.22
C GLY A 160 4.35 -11.24 -9.22
N GLU A 161 4.79 -12.42 -8.75
CA GLU A 161 5.13 -13.59 -9.56
C GLU A 161 3.93 -14.51 -9.84
N THR A 162 2.77 -14.26 -9.21
CA THR A 162 1.56 -15.05 -9.44
C THR A 162 1.10 -14.92 -10.90
N LEU A 163 0.93 -16.05 -11.58
CA LEU A 163 0.51 -16.08 -12.98
C LEU A 163 -0.87 -15.40 -13.16
N PRO A 164 -1.13 -14.70 -14.27
CA PRO A 164 -2.37 -13.96 -14.50
C PRO A 164 -3.62 -14.82 -14.30
N PHE A 165 -3.64 -16.02 -14.84
CA PHE A 165 -4.77 -16.94 -14.70
C PHE A 165 -5.04 -17.36 -13.24
N GLU A 166 -3.98 -17.66 -12.48
CA GLU A 166 -4.10 -18.02 -11.06
C GLU A 166 -4.55 -16.82 -10.22
N ARG A 167 -4.04 -15.64 -10.55
CA ARG A 167 -4.45 -14.37 -9.92
C ARG A 167 -5.94 -14.13 -10.14
N ASP A 168 -6.41 -14.19 -11.38
CA ASP A 168 -7.81 -13.96 -11.73
C ASP A 168 -8.72 -14.97 -11.03
N LYS A 169 -8.34 -16.25 -11.01
CA LYS A 169 -9.07 -17.28 -10.29
C LYS A 169 -9.18 -16.97 -8.79
N THR A 170 -8.04 -16.71 -8.13
CA THR A 170 -7.98 -16.40 -6.70
C THR A 170 -8.81 -15.16 -6.34
N LEU A 171 -8.76 -14.13 -7.18
CA LEU A 171 -9.54 -12.91 -7.01
C LEU A 171 -11.04 -13.17 -7.19
N ASN A 172 -11.44 -13.99 -8.14
CA ASN A 172 -12.84 -14.36 -8.34
C ASN A 172 -13.36 -15.19 -7.15
N ASP A 173 -12.61 -16.18 -6.69
CA ASP A 173 -12.96 -16.98 -5.51
C ASP A 173 -13.11 -16.07 -4.26
N PHE A 174 -12.22 -15.08 -4.10
CA PHE A 174 -12.31 -14.10 -3.00
C PHE A 174 -13.53 -13.17 -3.14
N LYS A 175 -13.82 -12.66 -4.32
CA LYS A 175 -14.96 -11.76 -4.59
C LYS A 175 -16.31 -12.49 -4.44
N ASN A 176 -16.36 -13.75 -4.81
CA ASN A 176 -17.57 -14.58 -4.71
C ASN A 176 -17.81 -15.12 -3.29
N GLY A 177 -16.83 -15.00 -2.38
CA GLY A 177 -16.93 -15.51 -1.01
C GLY A 177 -16.56 -16.98 -0.84
N ASP A 178 -16.07 -17.64 -1.89
CA ASP A 178 -15.53 -19.01 -1.83
C ASP A 178 -14.22 -19.06 -1.04
N LEU A 179 -13.54 -17.89 -0.97
CA LEU A 179 -12.31 -17.67 -0.24
C LEU A 179 -12.47 -16.43 0.67
N LYS A 180 -12.44 -16.64 1.98
CA LYS A 180 -12.60 -15.55 2.96
C LYS A 180 -11.33 -14.73 3.15
N TYR A 181 -10.16 -15.38 3.23
CA TYR A 181 -8.87 -14.75 3.52
C TYR A 181 -8.01 -14.72 2.28
N LEU A 182 -7.43 -13.56 1.99
CA LEU A 182 -6.49 -13.35 0.89
C LEU A 182 -5.28 -12.58 1.38
N VAL A 183 -4.12 -13.21 1.35
CA VAL A 183 -2.83 -12.58 1.64
C VAL A 183 -2.18 -12.10 0.36
N ASN A 184 -1.67 -10.88 0.37
CA ASN A 184 -0.96 -10.35 -0.78
C ASN A 184 0.33 -9.62 -0.39
N VAL A 185 1.24 -9.49 -1.38
CA VAL A 185 2.49 -8.75 -1.26
C VAL A 185 2.54 -7.71 -2.39
N ASN A 186 2.29 -6.46 -2.05
CA ASN A 186 2.43 -5.27 -2.93
C ASN A 186 1.67 -5.31 -4.27
N VAL A 187 0.64 -6.14 -4.42
CA VAL A 187 -0.09 -6.26 -5.70
C VAL A 187 -1.55 -5.81 -5.64
N LEU A 188 -2.15 -5.73 -4.45
CA LEU A 188 -3.53 -5.29 -4.24
C LEU A 188 -3.59 -3.98 -3.44
N THR A 189 -2.64 -3.09 -3.68
CA THR A 189 -2.48 -1.84 -2.94
C THR A 189 -3.24 -0.68 -3.56
N THR A 190 -3.22 -0.58 -4.88
CA THR A 190 -3.84 0.53 -5.63
C THR A 190 -4.72 -0.01 -6.73
N GLY A 191 -5.93 0.53 -6.88
CA GLY A 191 -6.84 0.17 -7.98
C GLY A 191 -7.51 -1.21 -7.86
N PHE A 192 -7.53 -1.79 -6.66
CA PHE A 192 -8.19 -3.07 -6.38
C PHE A 192 -9.62 -2.86 -5.86
#